data_f5d696810326cde8a3cec3dc2eea3fb5
#
_entry.id   f5d696810326cde8a3cec3dc2eea3fb5
#
_cell.length_a   1.000
_cell.length_b   1.000
_cell.length_c   1.000
_cell.angle_alpha   90.00
_cell.angle_beta   90.00
_cell.angle_gamma   90.00
#
_symmetry.space_group_name_H-M   'P 1'
#
loop_
_entity.id
_entity.type
_entity.pdbx_description
1 polymer ?
#
loop_
_entity_poly.entity_id
_entity_poly.type
_entity_poly.pdbx_seq_one_letter_code
_entity_poly.pdbx_strand_id
1 'polypeptide(L)'
;MSYDLLIRGCRIIDGESAPAYRADVGIQDGIISAIGPLPDAEAERVLDCPELILSPGFIDIHTHTDFTILINPRAESKIRQGVTTEVIGNCGSSAAPLCGEKLVRVREQNKDLVIDWKTLGEYCERVNIQGTAVNLIPLTGHGNIRSSVMGYDPRPPGREEMNRMLELLRQSLEEGSRGISTGLVYPPGVFSGSDELVELLSEVSRFGGIYSTHMRNESDRVEEAVEEAINLAEKAGVSLQISHLKAQGRRNWHRIESCFRKIEAARSRGMDIHCDRYPYIASATDLDILLPSWTWEGGSEEELRRLSEPTIRKRIRDEITKDDWESVIISRVATEKNRKLEGRNLKDIAADRRLEPVDCLFDILMEEELEVEALFFGMSRDNLERILKKPYCMIASDASAQADYGLLSRGKPHPRTFGTFPRVLGKLVRRGVLPLEAAVYKMTGMPAEKLGLKDRGVIREGAAADLVIFNQAKVK
;
A
#
# COMPACT_ATOMS: atom_id res chain seq x y z
N MET A 1 9.02 -24.37 33.85
CA MET A 1 8.91 -24.39 32.37
C MET A 1 10.11 -23.64 31.83
N SER A 2 10.78 -24.20 30.85
CA SER A 2 11.89 -23.51 30.17
C SER A 2 11.32 -22.88 28.89
N TYR A 3 11.66 -21.62 28.63
CA TYR A 3 11.25 -20.88 27.45
C TYR A 3 12.40 -20.83 26.44
N ASP A 4 12.09 -20.66 25.15
CA ASP A 4 13.13 -20.38 24.14
C ASP A 4 13.66 -18.95 24.33
N LEU A 5 12.73 -18.03 24.66
CA LEU A 5 13.04 -16.62 24.90
C LEU A 5 12.20 -16.07 26.07
N LEU A 6 12.87 -15.38 27.00
CA LEU A 6 12.22 -14.62 28.06
C LEU A 6 12.56 -13.13 27.92
N ILE A 7 11.54 -12.29 27.78
CA ILE A 7 11.66 -10.83 27.74
C ILE A 7 11.25 -10.28 29.10
N ARG A 8 12.17 -9.63 29.81
CA ARG A 8 11.98 -9.18 31.20
C ARG A 8 11.81 -7.68 31.35
N GLY A 9 10.83 -7.30 32.18
CA GLY A 9 10.66 -5.94 32.69
C GLY A 9 10.21 -4.89 31.71
N CYS A 10 9.83 -5.28 30.48
CA CYS A 10 9.36 -4.34 29.47
C CYS A 10 8.07 -3.63 29.89
N ARG A 11 7.89 -2.41 29.39
CA ARG A 11 6.59 -1.76 29.34
C ARG A 11 5.82 -2.30 28.12
N ILE A 12 4.75 -3.04 28.34
CA ILE A 12 3.96 -3.68 27.30
C ILE A 12 2.87 -2.70 26.81
N ILE A 13 2.74 -2.60 25.50
CA ILE A 13 1.59 -2.01 24.80
C ILE A 13 1.01 -3.15 23.95
N ASP A 14 -0.10 -3.69 24.38
CA ASP A 14 -0.64 -4.98 23.92
C ASP A 14 -1.28 -4.98 22.51
N GLY A 15 -1.47 -3.80 21.91
CA GLY A 15 -2.11 -3.67 20.59
C GLY A 15 -3.63 -3.51 20.65
N GLU A 16 -4.25 -3.50 21.84
CA GLU A 16 -5.70 -3.34 22.04
C GLU A 16 -6.10 -1.91 22.46
N SER A 17 -5.18 -0.93 22.34
CA SER A 17 -5.37 0.45 22.80
C SER A 17 -5.55 0.61 24.32
N ALA A 18 -5.27 -0.42 25.09
CA ALA A 18 -5.28 -0.39 26.55
C ALA A 18 -4.08 0.39 27.11
N PRO A 19 -4.15 0.90 28.37
CA PRO A 19 -3.02 1.51 29.01
C PRO A 19 -1.83 0.55 29.14
N ALA A 20 -0.63 1.07 28.89
CA ALA A 20 0.59 0.26 29.00
C ALA A 20 0.84 -0.22 30.42
N TYR A 21 1.32 -1.46 30.58
CA TYR A 21 1.64 -2.10 31.85
C TYR A 21 3.04 -2.74 31.82
N ARG A 22 3.56 -3.18 32.98
CA ARG A 22 4.84 -3.89 33.07
C ARG A 22 4.62 -5.37 33.34
N ALA A 23 5.28 -6.21 32.57
CA ALA A 23 5.31 -7.66 32.78
C ALA A 23 6.53 -8.26 32.08
N ASP A 24 6.82 -9.53 32.42
CA ASP A 24 7.70 -10.40 31.64
C ASP A 24 6.86 -11.17 30.62
N VAL A 25 7.50 -11.60 29.52
CA VAL A 25 6.86 -12.40 28.46
C VAL A 25 7.73 -13.61 28.16
N GLY A 26 7.19 -14.80 28.40
CA GLY A 26 7.79 -16.09 28.04
C GLY A 26 7.31 -16.57 26.68
N ILE A 27 8.25 -16.94 25.82
CA ILE A 27 7.99 -17.40 24.44
C ILE A 27 8.53 -18.82 24.31
N GLN A 28 7.71 -19.69 23.71
CA GLN A 28 8.06 -21.06 23.39
C GLN A 28 7.48 -21.45 22.03
N ASP A 29 8.29 -22.08 21.18
CA ASP A 29 7.91 -22.50 19.83
C ASP A 29 7.29 -21.36 18.98
N GLY A 30 7.81 -20.14 19.15
CA GLY A 30 7.32 -18.95 18.43
C GLY A 30 5.96 -18.43 18.92
N ILE A 31 5.45 -18.94 20.06
CA ILE A 31 4.16 -18.54 20.64
C ILE A 31 4.40 -17.85 22.00
N ILE A 32 3.62 -16.84 22.31
CA ILE A 32 3.58 -16.22 23.64
C ILE A 32 2.92 -17.20 24.60
N SER A 33 3.72 -17.81 25.49
CA SER A 33 3.26 -18.88 26.38
C SER A 33 2.88 -18.39 27.77
N ALA A 34 3.44 -17.24 28.23
CA ALA A 34 3.10 -16.65 29.50
C ALA A 34 3.33 -15.13 29.51
N ILE A 35 2.49 -14.42 30.27
CA ILE A 35 2.62 -12.98 30.52
C ILE A 35 2.37 -12.73 32.00
N GLY A 36 3.33 -12.11 32.69
CA GLY A 36 3.21 -11.80 34.13
C GLY A 36 4.57 -11.74 34.81
N PRO A 37 4.62 -11.74 36.17
CA PRO A 37 5.87 -11.86 36.89
C PRO A 37 6.45 -13.27 36.69
N LEU A 38 7.63 -13.36 36.09
CA LEU A 38 8.32 -14.63 35.82
C LEU A 38 9.74 -14.65 36.44
N PRO A 39 9.89 -14.39 37.77
CA PRO A 39 11.21 -14.17 38.39
C PRO A 39 12.11 -15.41 38.33
N ASP A 40 11.54 -16.60 38.50
CA ASP A 40 12.25 -17.86 38.54
C ASP A 40 12.20 -18.66 37.24
N ALA A 41 11.75 -18.01 36.15
CA ALA A 41 11.66 -18.66 34.85
C ALA A 41 13.04 -18.87 34.23
N GLU A 42 13.27 -20.09 33.72
CA GLU A 42 14.46 -20.44 32.94
C GLU A 42 14.14 -20.25 31.42
N ALA A 43 15.13 -19.82 30.67
CA ALA A 43 15.02 -19.68 29.22
C ALA A 43 16.39 -19.89 28.56
N GLU A 44 16.36 -20.37 27.29
CA GLU A 44 17.58 -20.47 26.49
C GLU A 44 18.20 -19.09 26.24
N ARG A 45 17.34 -18.06 26.07
CA ARG A 45 17.74 -16.67 25.87
C ARG A 45 16.89 -15.72 26.71
N VAL A 46 17.58 -14.77 27.37
CA VAL A 46 16.90 -13.71 28.15
C VAL A 46 17.24 -12.35 27.59
N LEU A 47 16.22 -11.49 27.43
CA LEU A 47 16.33 -10.08 27.06
C LEU A 47 15.82 -9.23 28.22
N ASP A 48 16.72 -8.55 28.94
CA ASP A 48 16.36 -7.60 29.99
C ASP A 48 16.08 -6.22 29.37
N CYS A 49 14.86 -5.75 29.45
CA CYS A 49 14.35 -4.59 28.71
C CYS A 49 13.59 -3.56 29.58
N PRO A 50 14.07 -3.19 30.80
CA PRO A 50 13.27 -2.43 31.76
C PRO A 50 12.87 -1.03 31.31
N GLU A 51 13.61 -0.42 30.38
CA GLU A 51 13.35 0.93 29.84
C GLU A 51 12.81 0.92 28.40
N LEU A 52 12.52 -0.27 27.89
CA LEU A 52 12.03 -0.44 26.54
C LEU A 52 10.54 -0.76 26.51
N ILE A 53 9.95 -0.49 25.36
CA ILE A 53 8.56 -0.84 25.06
C ILE A 53 8.56 -2.13 24.27
N LEU A 54 7.70 -3.06 24.67
CA LEU A 54 7.34 -4.23 23.91
C LEU A 54 5.95 -4.03 23.31
N SER A 55 5.82 -4.23 22.02
CA SER A 55 4.54 -4.22 21.30
C SER A 55 4.43 -5.41 20.37
N PRO A 56 3.22 -5.73 19.86
CA PRO A 56 3.09 -6.64 18.72
C PRO A 56 3.90 -6.10 17.53
N GLY A 57 4.36 -6.98 16.67
CA GLY A 57 4.94 -6.64 15.38
C GLY A 57 3.94 -5.84 14.54
N PHE A 58 4.43 -4.82 13.84
CA PHE A 58 3.56 -3.96 13.06
C PHE A 58 3.03 -4.69 11.81
N ILE A 59 1.76 -4.46 11.52
CA ILE A 59 1.07 -4.93 10.31
C ILE A 59 0.94 -3.75 9.37
N ASP A 60 1.68 -3.77 8.28
CA ASP A 60 1.59 -2.76 7.22
C ASP A 60 0.44 -3.15 6.28
N ILE A 61 -0.73 -2.55 6.49
CA ILE A 61 -1.98 -2.87 5.78
C ILE A 61 -1.94 -2.51 4.29
N HIS A 62 -0.95 -1.73 3.85
CA HIS A 62 -0.85 -1.25 2.48
C HIS A 62 0.59 -1.24 1.99
N THR A 63 0.94 -2.24 1.19
CA THR A 63 2.30 -2.38 0.62
C THR A 63 2.27 -2.81 -0.84
N HIS A 64 3.42 -2.69 -1.50
CA HIS A 64 3.67 -3.08 -2.88
C HIS A 64 4.91 -4.01 -2.97
N THR A 65 5.06 -4.90 -2.00
CA THR A 65 6.21 -5.78 -1.85
C THR A 65 6.13 -7.03 -2.75
N ASP A 66 5.09 -7.19 -3.51
CA ASP A 66 4.70 -8.35 -4.32
C ASP A 66 5.85 -9.01 -5.08
N PHE A 67 6.67 -8.24 -5.78
CA PHE A 67 7.80 -8.75 -6.55
C PHE A 67 9.14 -8.52 -5.84
N THR A 68 9.25 -7.43 -5.07
CA THR A 68 10.51 -7.08 -4.42
C THR A 68 10.90 -8.06 -3.33
N ILE A 69 9.95 -8.77 -2.73
CA ILE A 69 10.21 -9.85 -1.75
C ILE A 69 10.97 -11.03 -2.38
N LEU A 70 10.76 -11.28 -3.66
CA LEU A 70 11.48 -12.34 -4.39
C LEU A 70 12.89 -11.91 -4.78
N ILE A 71 13.15 -10.61 -4.91
CA ILE A 71 14.49 -10.04 -5.14
C ILE A 71 15.29 -10.04 -3.84
N ASN A 72 14.67 -9.60 -2.74
CA ASN A 72 15.29 -9.53 -1.42
C ASN A 72 14.33 -9.99 -0.31
N PRO A 73 14.37 -11.28 0.06
CA PRO A 73 13.45 -11.85 1.06
C PRO A 73 13.69 -11.33 2.48
N ARG A 74 14.77 -10.59 2.73
CA ARG A 74 15.06 -9.99 4.04
C ARG A 74 14.15 -8.80 4.36
N ALA A 75 13.55 -8.16 3.35
CA ALA A 75 12.64 -7.01 3.51
C ALA A 75 13.18 -5.95 4.50
N GLU A 76 14.48 -5.59 4.41
CA GLU A 76 15.14 -4.79 5.43
C GLU A 76 14.45 -3.45 5.71
N SER A 77 13.95 -2.78 4.67
CA SER A 77 13.22 -1.51 4.88
C SER A 77 11.95 -1.67 5.71
N LYS A 78 11.41 -2.88 5.80
CA LYS A 78 10.21 -3.21 6.58
C LYS A 78 10.55 -3.71 7.98
N ILE A 79 11.33 -4.79 8.06
CA ILE A 79 11.65 -5.41 9.35
C ILE A 79 12.37 -4.44 10.29
N ARG A 80 13.25 -3.57 9.77
CA ARG A 80 13.95 -2.55 10.54
C ARG A 80 13.05 -1.43 11.07
N GLN A 81 11.84 -1.29 10.55
CA GLN A 81 10.81 -0.39 11.07
C GLN A 81 9.88 -1.08 12.10
N GLY A 82 10.08 -2.37 12.36
CA GLY A 82 9.24 -3.18 13.24
C GLY A 82 8.04 -3.83 12.53
N VAL A 83 7.98 -3.80 11.20
CA VAL A 83 6.96 -4.50 10.43
C VAL A 83 7.29 -5.98 10.40
N THR A 84 6.35 -6.81 10.83
CA THR A 84 6.45 -8.28 10.79
C THR A 84 5.44 -8.91 9.84
N THR A 85 4.45 -8.13 9.39
CA THR A 85 3.40 -8.59 8.47
C THR A 85 3.09 -7.49 7.46
N GLU A 86 3.03 -7.84 6.18
CA GLU A 86 2.68 -6.93 5.08
C GLU A 86 1.45 -7.43 4.33
N VAL A 87 0.52 -6.51 4.02
CA VAL A 87 -0.57 -6.77 3.08
C VAL A 87 -0.14 -6.33 1.70
N ILE A 88 0.02 -7.30 0.80
CA ILE A 88 0.45 -7.10 -0.59
C ILE A 88 -0.74 -7.14 -1.55
N GLY A 89 -0.54 -6.82 -2.82
CA GLY A 89 -1.59 -6.82 -3.84
C GLY A 89 -2.52 -5.61 -3.75
N ASN A 90 -2.03 -4.46 -3.31
CA ASN A 90 -2.81 -3.22 -3.19
C ASN A 90 -2.94 -2.44 -4.51
N CYS A 91 -3.80 -1.43 -4.52
CA CYS A 91 -4.01 -0.49 -5.63
C CYS A 91 -4.32 -1.16 -6.98
N GLY A 92 -4.99 -2.32 -6.95
CA GLY A 92 -5.41 -3.06 -8.15
C GLY A 92 -4.30 -3.85 -8.84
N SER A 93 -3.09 -3.90 -8.27
CA SER A 93 -1.96 -4.65 -8.81
C SER A 93 -1.46 -5.68 -7.80
N SER A 94 -1.29 -6.93 -8.21
CA SER A 94 -0.83 -8.05 -7.38
C SER A 94 0.14 -8.96 -8.14
N ALA A 95 0.86 -9.82 -7.41
CA ALA A 95 1.75 -10.80 -8.03
C ALA A 95 1.00 -11.90 -8.81
N ALA A 96 -0.28 -12.11 -8.52
CA ALA A 96 -1.17 -13.09 -9.16
C ALA A 96 -2.64 -12.63 -9.03
N PRO A 97 -3.57 -13.10 -9.90
CA PRO A 97 -3.35 -14.04 -11.03
C PRO A 97 -2.65 -13.35 -12.21
N LEU A 98 -1.96 -14.17 -13.04
CA LEU A 98 -1.24 -13.71 -14.23
C LEU A 98 -1.61 -14.59 -15.44
N CYS A 99 -2.39 -14.01 -16.36
CA CYS A 99 -2.77 -14.67 -17.62
C CYS A 99 -2.69 -13.66 -18.78
N GLY A 100 -2.78 -14.17 -20.03
CA GLY A 100 -2.88 -13.34 -21.21
C GLY A 100 -1.84 -12.22 -21.28
N GLU A 101 -2.30 -11.02 -21.65
CA GLU A 101 -1.46 -9.81 -21.78
C GLU A 101 -0.78 -9.42 -20.46
N LYS A 102 -1.47 -9.58 -19.32
CA LYS A 102 -0.90 -9.26 -18.00
C LYS A 102 0.38 -10.06 -17.70
N LEU A 103 0.40 -11.36 -18.02
CA LEU A 103 1.58 -12.19 -17.81
C LEU A 103 2.78 -11.73 -18.66
N VAL A 104 2.53 -11.39 -19.92
CA VAL A 104 3.57 -10.88 -20.82
C VAL A 104 4.17 -9.60 -20.24
N ARG A 105 3.33 -8.63 -19.91
CA ARG A 105 3.75 -7.32 -19.37
C ARG A 105 4.51 -7.45 -18.04
N VAL A 106 4.05 -8.32 -17.12
CA VAL A 106 4.74 -8.52 -15.84
C VAL A 106 6.15 -9.10 -16.06
N ARG A 107 6.32 -10.01 -17.01
CA ARG A 107 7.65 -10.56 -17.37
C ARG A 107 8.57 -9.50 -17.95
N GLU A 108 8.04 -8.60 -18.79
CA GLU A 108 8.80 -7.50 -19.38
C GLU A 108 9.25 -6.48 -18.33
N GLN A 109 8.38 -6.16 -17.38
CA GLN A 109 8.68 -5.21 -16.29
C GLN A 109 9.60 -5.78 -15.21
N ASN A 110 9.66 -7.12 -15.05
CA ASN A 110 10.44 -7.78 -14.01
C ASN A 110 11.53 -8.69 -14.60
N LYS A 111 12.34 -8.16 -15.51
CA LYS A 111 13.41 -8.91 -16.23
C LYS A 111 14.45 -9.56 -15.30
N ASP A 112 14.60 -9.03 -14.09
CA ASP A 112 15.50 -9.54 -13.05
C ASP A 112 14.89 -10.73 -12.27
N LEU A 113 13.62 -11.12 -12.56
CA LEU A 113 12.91 -12.23 -11.92
C LEU A 113 12.46 -13.28 -12.94
N VAL A 114 12.50 -14.54 -12.53
CA VAL A 114 11.84 -15.62 -13.26
C VAL A 114 10.40 -15.70 -12.80
N ILE A 115 9.46 -15.30 -13.65
CA ILE A 115 8.02 -15.38 -13.40
C ILE A 115 7.52 -16.72 -13.97
N ASP A 116 7.48 -17.74 -13.12
CA ASP A 116 7.10 -19.12 -13.43
C ASP A 116 5.76 -19.55 -12.82
N TRP A 117 5.05 -18.64 -12.16
CA TRP A 117 3.73 -18.82 -11.59
C TRP A 117 2.65 -18.08 -12.38
N LYS A 118 1.40 -18.51 -12.22
CA LYS A 118 0.19 -17.88 -12.77
C LYS A 118 -0.89 -17.65 -11.71
N THR A 119 -1.00 -18.57 -10.76
CA THR A 119 -2.02 -18.49 -9.69
C THR A 119 -1.42 -17.93 -8.41
N LEU A 120 -2.27 -17.55 -7.48
CA LEU A 120 -1.84 -17.05 -6.18
C LEU A 120 -1.17 -18.18 -5.36
N GLY A 121 -1.70 -19.41 -5.45
CA GLY A 121 -1.13 -20.56 -4.77
C GLY A 121 0.31 -20.86 -5.23
N GLU A 122 0.55 -20.84 -6.53
CA GLU A 122 1.90 -21.00 -7.09
C GLU A 122 2.86 -19.89 -6.64
N TYR A 123 2.39 -18.63 -6.59
CA TYR A 123 3.18 -17.52 -6.05
C TYR A 123 3.51 -17.72 -4.57
N CYS A 124 2.51 -18.07 -3.75
CA CYS A 124 2.71 -18.34 -2.32
C CYS A 124 3.68 -19.49 -2.08
N GLU A 125 3.61 -20.56 -2.86
CA GLU A 125 4.56 -21.67 -2.81
C GLU A 125 5.99 -21.20 -3.12
N ARG A 126 6.15 -20.37 -4.16
CA ARG A 126 7.44 -19.79 -4.55
C ARG A 126 8.05 -18.95 -3.42
N VAL A 127 7.24 -18.11 -2.79
CA VAL A 127 7.64 -17.28 -1.64
C VAL A 127 8.02 -18.17 -0.44
N ASN A 128 7.22 -19.19 -0.12
CA ASN A 128 7.45 -20.10 1.00
C ASN A 128 8.74 -20.91 0.84
N ILE A 129 9.02 -21.40 -0.36
CA ILE A 129 10.26 -22.13 -0.66
C ILE A 129 11.48 -21.22 -0.44
N GLN A 130 11.39 -19.95 -0.85
CA GLN A 130 12.49 -19.00 -0.67
C GLN A 130 12.65 -18.59 0.80
N GLY A 131 11.58 -18.55 1.57
CA GLY A 131 11.50 -17.97 2.91
C GLY A 131 11.59 -16.44 2.90
N THR A 132 10.95 -15.81 3.86
CA THR A 132 10.91 -14.34 4.00
C THR A 132 11.05 -13.90 5.44
N ALA A 133 11.58 -12.69 5.66
CA ALA A 133 11.73 -12.11 7.01
C ALA A 133 10.42 -11.54 7.58
N VAL A 134 9.36 -11.42 6.77
CA VAL A 134 8.04 -10.91 7.14
C VAL A 134 6.94 -11.84 6.66
N ASN A 135 5.81 -11.85 7.36
CA ASN A 135 4.62 -12.56 6.90
C ASN A 135 3.95 -11.75 5.78
N LEU A 136 3.39 -12.43 4.78
CA LEU A 136 2.66 -11.81 3.68
C LEU A 136 1.19 -12.20 3.70
N ILE A 137 0.31 -11.23 3.51
CA ILE A 137 -1.14 -11.42 3.38
C ILE A 137 -1.54 -10.86 2.01
N PRO A 138 -1.91 -11.70 1.04
CA PRO A 138 -2.23 -11.24 -0.29
C PRO A 138 -3.65 -10.71 -0.43
N LEU A 139 -3.81 -9.64 -1.21
CA LEU A 139 -5.03 -9.23 -1.89
C LEU A 139 -4.92 -9.56 -3.38
N THR A 140 -6.04 -9.74 -4.04
CA THR A 140 -6.09 -9.93 -5.49
C THR A 140 -6.31 -8.60 -6.19
N GLY A 141 -5.41 -8.22 -7.08
CA GLY A 141 -5.55 -6.97 -7.85
C GLY A 141 -6.64 -7.08 -8.91
N HIS A 142 -7.65 -6.21 -8.87
CA HIS A 142 -8.67 -6.09 -9.91
C HIS A 142 -8.05 -5.82 -11.29
N GLY A 143 -7.04 -4.95 -11.34
CA GLY A 143 -6.30 -4.67 -12.58
C GLY A 143 -5.63 -5.92 -13.16
N ASN A 144 -5.14 -6.85 -12.31
CA ASN A 144 -4.61 -8.13 -12.77
C ASN A 144 -5.70 -9.01 -13.39
N ILE A 145 -6.85 -9.13 -12.71
CA ILE A 145 -7.99 -9.91 -13.21
C ILE A 145 -8.44 -9.37 -14.55
N ARG A 146 -8.71 -8.05 -14.62
CA ARG A 146 -9.23 -7.40 -15.82
C ARG A 146 -8.24 -7.51 -16.99
N SER A 147 -6.96 -7.18 -16.77
CA SER A 147 -5.96 -7.25 -17.84
C SER A 147 -5.60 -8.68 -18.26
N SER A 148 -5.79 -9.67 -17.39
CA SER A 148 -5.66 -11.08 -17.76
C SER A 148 -6.73 -11.58 -18.71
N VAL A 149 -7.93 -10.95 -18.71
CA VAL A 149 -9.09 -11.37 -19.51
C VAL A 149 -9.31 -10.45 -20.72
N MET A 150 -9.17 -9.14 -20.53
CA MET A 150 -9.53 -8.12 -21.51
C MET A 150 -8.37 -7.24 -21.98
N GLY A 151 -7.15 -7.43 -21.40
CA GLY A 151 -6.06 -6.49 -21.66
C GLY A 151 -6.40 -5.09 -21.17
N TYR A 152 -6.10 -4.10 -21.98
CA TYR A 152 -6.37 -2.68 -21.71
C TYR A 152 -7.53 -2.10 -22.54
N ASP A 153 -8.45 -2.98 -22.97
CA ASP A 153 -9.67 -2.57 -23.68
C ASP A 153 -10.59 -1.76 -22.74
N PRO A 154 -11.00 -0.52 -23.10
CA PRO A 154 -11.79 0.35 -22.23
C PRO A 154 -13.28 -0.02 -22.16
N ARG A 155 -13.77 -0.93 -23.04
CA ARG A 155 -15.17 -1.35 -23.01
C ARG A 155 -15.54 -2.14 -21.74
N PRO A 156 -16.82 -2.18 -21.35
CA PRO A 156 -17.27 -3.10 -20.30
C PRO A 156 -17.10 -4.57 -20.72
N PRO A 157 -16.90 -5.49 -19.74
CA PRO A 157 -16.80 -6.93 -20.02
C PRO A 157 -18.12 -7.51 -20.55
N GLY A 158 -18.03 -8.42 -21.52
CA GLY A 158 -19.13 -9.29 -21.88
C GLY A 158 -19.38 -10.35 -20.80
N ARG A 159 -20.49 -11.11 -20.91
CA ARG A 159 -20.85 -12.09 -19.87
C ARG A 159 -19.81 -13.20 -19.69
N GLU A 160 -19.21 -13.68 -20.77
CA GLU A 160 -18.16 -14.71 -20.72
C GLU A 160 -16.88 -14.18 -20.05
N GLU A 161 -16.49 -12.94 -20.38
CA GLU A 161 -15.35 -12.26 -19.77
C GLU A 161 -15.57 -12.03 -18.28
N MET A 162 -16.78 -11.58 -17.90
CA MET A 162 -17.13 -11.41 -16.49
C MET A 162 -17.08 -12.73 -15.71
N ASN A 163 -17.60 -13.81 -16.28
CA ASN A 163 -17.51 -15.15 -15.69
C ASN A 163 -16.05 -15.56 -15.50
N ARG A 164 -15.18 -15.30 -16.50
CA ARG A 164 -13.74 -15.61 -16.39
C ARG A 164 -13.06 -14.77 -15.32
N MET A 165 -13.40 -13.50 -15.18
CA MET A 165 -12.90 -12.64 -14.11
C MET A 165 -13.31 -13.17 -12.73
N LEU A 166 -14.56 -13.61 -12.56
CA LEU A 166 -15.06 -14.23 -11.33
C LEU A 166 -14.34 -15.54 -11.01
N GLU A 167 -14.04 -16.37 -12.00
CA GLU A 167 -13.27 -17.62 -11.81
C GLU A 167 -11.88 -17.32 -11.27
N LEU A 168 -11.16 -16.37 -11.86
CA LEU A 168 -9.81 -15.97 -11.42
C LEU A 168 -9.84 -15.41 -9.99
N LEU A 169 -10.85 -14.60 -9.67
CA LEU A 169 -11.02 -14.06 -8.32
C LEU A 169 -11.31 -15.16 -7.30
N ARG A 170 -12.27 -16.04 -7.61
CA ARG A 170 -12.65 -17.16 -6.72
C ARG A 170 -11.48 -18.08 -6.45
N GLN A 171 -10.75 -18.47 -7.48
CA GLN A 171 -9.52 -19.24 -7.34
C GLN A 171 -8.53 -18.57 -6.38
N SER A 172 -8.28 -17.28 -6.56
CA SER A 172 -7.36 -16.55 -5.66
C SER A 172 -7.87 -16.49 -4.22
N LEU A 173 -9.18 -16.34 -3.99
CA LEU A 173 -9.76 -16.34 -2.66
C LEU A 173 -9.65 -17.73 -1.98
N GLU A 174 -9.88 -18.81 -2.73
CA GLU A 174 -9.69 -20.19 -2.28
C GLU A 174 -8.22 -20.49 -1.96
N GLU A 175 -7.29 -19.91 -2.71
CA GLU A 175 -5.83 -20.02 -2.51
C GLU A 175 -5.29 -19.09 -1.41
N GLY A 176 -6.15 -18.34 -0.71
CA GLY A 176 -5.81 -17.60 0.51
C GLY A 176 -5.76 -16.08 0.39
N SER A 177 -6.20 -15.50 -0.73
CA SER A 177 -6.40 -14.04 -0.81
C SER A 177 -7.40 -13.56 0.23
N ARG A 178 -7.08 -12.45 0.91
CA ARG A 178 -7.96 -11.83 1.91
C ARG A 178 -8.97 -10.85 1.33
N GLY A 179 -9.05 -10.75 0.01
CA GLY A 179 -10.00 -9.88 -0.66
C GLY A 179 -9.49 -9.37 -1.99
N ILE A 180 -10.07 -8.28 -2.45
CA ILE A 180 -9.72 -7.63 -3.70
C ILE A 180 -9.22 -6.21 -3.47
N SER A 181 -8.27 -5.77 -4.27
CA SER A 181 -7.90 -4.37 -4.36
C SER A 181 -8.24 -3.77 -5.71
N THR A 182 -8.62 -2.49 -5.73
CA THR A 182 -8.77 -1.72 -6.97
C THR A 182 -7.81 -0.53 -7.00
N GLY A 183 -7.41 -0.13 -8.22
CA GLY A 183 -6.73 1.12 -8.49
C GLY A 183 -7.49 1.84 -9.59
N LEU A 184 -8.60 2.52 -9.22
CA LEU A 184 -9.55 3.08 -10.18
C LEU A 184 -9.04 4.33 -10.89
N VAL A 185 -7.86 4.82 -10.52
CA VAL A 185 -7.15 5.91 -11.21
C VAL A 185 -6.21 5.36 -12.28
N TYR A 186 -5.83 4.08 -12.21
CA TYR A 186 -4.87 3.45 -13.12
C TYR A 186 -5.54 2.56 -14.16
N PRO A 187 -4.94 2.41 -15.37
CA PRO A 187 -5.41 1.41 -16.35
C PRO A 187 -5.07 -0.02 -15.85
N PRO A 188 -5.90 -1.04 -16.11
CA PRO A 188 -7.20 -0.94 -16.76
C PRO A 188 -8.37 -0.62 -15.78
N GLY A 189 -8.10 -0.43 -14.49
CA GLY A 189 -9.12 -0.17 -13.45
C GLY A 189 -9.95 1.08 -13.73
N VAL A 190 -9.36 2.12 -14.33
CA VAL A 190 -10.04 3.38 -14.67
C VAL A 190 -11.21 3.18 -15.64
N PHE A 191 -11.20 2.13 -16.44
CA PHE A 191 -12.24 1.81 -17.43
C PHE A 191 -13.42 1.02 -16.83
N SER A 192 -13.28 0.49 -15.61
CA SER A 192 -14.32 -0.35 -14.98
C SER A 192 -15.53 0.46 -14.55
N GLY A 193 -16.71 -0.11 -14.83
CA GLY A 193 -17.99 0.40 -14.38
C GLY A 193 -18.45 -0.18 -13.04
N SER A 194 -19.48 0.43 -12.45
CA SER A 194 -20.00 -0.01 -11.16
C SER A 194 -20.54 -1.44 -11.17
N ASP A 195 -21.17 -1.90 -12.26
CA ASP A 195 -21.77 -3.23 -12.32
C ASP A 195 -20.70 -4.33 -12.29
N GLU A 196 -19.59 -4.15 -13.03
CA GLU A 196 -18.41 -5.02 -12.98
C GLU A 196 -17.87 -5.13 -11.57
N LEU A 197 -17.66 -3.97 -10.93
CA LEU A 197 -17.09 -3.92 -9.59
C LEU A 197 -18.00 -4.55 -8.54
N VAL A 198 -19.32 -4.25 -8.57
CA VAL A 198 -20.27 -4.83 -7.61
C VAL A 198 -20.36 -6.34 -7.75
N GLU A 199 -20.31 -6.90 -8.96
CA GLU A 199 -20.35 -8.35 -9.16
C GLU A 199 -19.12 -9.04 -8.57
N LEU A 200 -17.92 -8.49 -8.78
CA LEU A 200 -16.67 -9.00 -8.17
C LEU A 200 -16.67 -8.82 -6.64
N LEU A 201 -17.07 -7.66 -6.14
CA LEU A 201 -17.11 -7.37 -4.71
C LEU A 201 -18.12 -8.24 -3.96
N SER A 202 -19.23 -8.60 -4.61
CA SER A 202 -20.22 -9.53 -4.05
C SER A 202 -19.64 -10.93 -3.85
N GLU A 203 -18.75 -11.37 -4.74
CA GLU A 203 -18.02 -12.63 -4.55
C GLU A 203 -17.04 -12.53 -3.37
N VAL A 204 -16.29 -11.44 -3.24
CA VAL A 204 -15.40 -11.18 -2.09
C VAL A 204 -16.18 -11.21 -0.77
N SER A 205 -17.37 -10.60 -0.74
CA SER A 205 -18.24 -10.58 0.43
C SER A 205 -18.64 -12.00 0.88
N ARG A 206 -18.93 -12.91 -0.06
CA ARG A 206 -19.26 -14.32 0.24
C ARG A 206 -18.14 -15.08 0.95
N PHE A 207 -16.89 -14.70 0.63
CA PHE A 207 -15.69 -15.25 1.29
C PHE A 207 -15.31 -14.52 2.58
N GLY A 208 -16.08 -13.50 3.00
CA GLY A 208 -15.74 -12.68 4.17
C GLY A 208 -14.47 -11.86 4.00
N GLY A 209 -14.10 -11.55 2.76
CA GLY A 209 -12.91 -10.77 2.40
C GLY A 209 -13.15 -9.27 2.50
N ILE A 210 -12.09 -8.49 2.20
CA ILE A 210 -12.11 -7.02 2.20
C ILE A 210 -12.02 -6.44 0.79
N TYR A 211 -12.58 -5.26 0.61
CA TYR A 211 -12.38 -4.40 -0.55
C TYR A 211 -11.43 -3.26 -0.20
N SER A 212 -10.21 -3.27 -0.74
CA SER A 212 -9.23 -2.18 -0.62
C SER A 212 -9.23 -1.35 -1.90
N THR A 213 -9.26 -0.02 -1.81
CA THR A 213 -9.37 0.82 -3.00
C THR A 213 -8.47 2.05 -3.01
N HIS A 214 -7.58 2.13 -4.00
CA HIS A 214 -7.12 3.40 -4.51
C HIS A 214 -8.27 3.99 -5.34
N MET A 215 -8.89 5.03 -4.81
CA MET A 215 -10.11 5.62 -5.37
C MET A 215 -9.88 6.21 -6.77
N ARG A 216 -10.94 6.39 -7.52
CA ARG A 216 -10.91 6.92 -8.89
C ARG A 216 -10.34 8.33 -9.00
N ASN A 217 -10.46 9.12 -7.95
CA ASN A 217 -9.92 10.47 -7.89
C ASN A 217 -9.58 10.83 -6.45
N GLU A 218 -8.44 11.47 -6.24
CA GLU A 218 -7.96 11.90 -4.93
C GLU A 218 -7.72 13.42 -4.87
N SER A 219 -8.24 14.16 -5.86
CA SER A 219 -8.04 15.60 -6.01
C SER A 219 -9.37 16.35 -6.07
N ASP A 220 -9.75 16.88 -7.21
CA ASP A 220 -10.92 17.75 -7.40
C ASP A 220 -12.28 17.03 -7.30
N ARG A 221 -12.30 15.70 -7.48
CA ARG A 221 -13.48 14.83 -7.35
C ARG A 221 -13.34 13.79 -6.25
N VAL A 222 -12.53 14.08 -5.22
CA VAL A 222 -12.30 13.13 -4.12
C VAL A 222 -13.57 12.80 -3.34
N GLU A 223 -14.52 13.75 -3.24
CA GLU A 223 -15.78 13.55 -2.53
C GLU A 223 -16.70 12.55 -3.23
N GLU A 224 -16.75 12.60 -4.57
CA GLU A 224 -17.47 11.66 -5.42
C GLU A 224 -16.79 10.28 -5.40
N ALA A 225 -15.47 10.24 -5.40
CA ALA A 225 -14.72 9.00 -5.34
C ALA A 225 -14.89 8.27 -3.99
N VAL A 226 -14.95 9.00 -2.87
CA VAL A 226 -15.30 8.42 -1.56
C VAL A 226 -16.72 7.87 -1.57
N GLU A 227 -17.66 8.59 -2.17
CA GLU A 227 -19.06 8.17 -2.29
C GLU A 227 -19.18 6.93 -3.19
N GLU A 228 -18.47 6.87 -4.33
CA GLU A 228 -18.38 5.69 -5.19
C GLU A 228 -17.92 4.47 -4.41
N ALA A 229 -16.80 4.58 -3.67
CA ALA A 229 -16.26 3.48 -2.88
C ALA A 229 -17.25 2.97 -1.82
N ILE A 230 -17.94 3.89 -1.11
CA ILE A 230 -18.96 3.55 -0.11
C ILE A 230 -20.14 2.84 -0.79
N ASN A 231 -20.67 3.37 -1.89
CA ASN A 231 -21.81 2.81 -2.60
C ASN A 231 -21.53 1.42 -3.17
N LEU A 232 -20.32 1.20 -3.71
CA LEU A 232 -19.87 -0.12 -4.18
C LEU A 232 -19.83 -1.14 -3.03
N ALA A 233 -19.21 -0.76 -1.92
CA ALA A 233 -19.10 -1.62 -0.75
C ALA A 233 -20.46 -1.92 -0.11
N GLU A 234 -21.36 -0.93 -0.02
CA GLU A 234 -22.71 -1.07 0.53
C GLU A 234 -23.56 -2.01 -0.33
N LYS A 235 -23.54 -1.84 -1.68
CA LYS A 235 -24.26 -2.72 -2.61
C LYS A 235 -23.77 -4.16 -2.59
N ALA A 236 -22.47 -4.36 -2.43
CA ALA A 236 -21.87 -5.70 -2.40
C ALA A 236 -21.88 -6.34 -0.99
N GLY A 237 -22.17 -5.57 0.06
CA GLY A 237 -22.12 -6.04 1.45
C GLY A 237 -20.70 -6.40 1.90
N VAL A 238 -19.66 -5.71 1.41
CA VAL A 238 -18.25 -6.00 1.67
C VAL A 238 -17.63 -4.97 2.60
N SER A 239 -16.69 -5.41 3.45
CA SER A 239 -15.88 -4.55 4.31
C SER A 239 -14.94 -3.67 3.48
N LEU A 240 -14.95 -2.33 3.69
CA LEU A 240 -14.22 -1.34 2.88
C LEU A 240 -12.94 -0.85 3.58
N GLN A 241 -11.84 -0.84 2.82
CA GLN A 241 -10.58 -0.16 3.16
C GLN A 241 -10.28 0.91 2.11
N ILE A 242 -10.36 2.19 2.48
CA ILE A 242 -9.96 3.29 1.61
C ILE A 242 -8.45 3.49 1.71
N SER A 243 -7.73 3.20 0.65
CA SER A 243 -6.28 3.32 0.57
C SER A 243 -5.83 4.77 0.72
N HIS A 244 -4.76 5.01 1.50
CA HIS A 244 -4.01 6.27 1.63
C HIS A 244 -4.85 7.55 1.52
N LEU A 245 -5.97 7.64 2.23
CA LEU A 245 -6.95 8.75 2.16
C LEU A 245 -6.26 10.13 2.14
N LYS A 246 -6.55 10.92 1.11
CA LYS A 246 -6.01 12.27 0.94
C LYS A 246 -6.94 13.14 0.08
N ALA A 247 -6.76 14.46 0.17
CA ALA A 247 -7.25 15.43 -0.81
C ALA A 247 -6.02 16.15 -1.38
N GLN A 248 -5.63 15.76 -2.60
CA GLN A 248 -4.42 16.22 -3.25
C GLN A 248 -4.64 17.54 -4.01
N GLY A 249 -3.62 18.40 -3.99
CA GLY A 249 -3.68 19.74 -4.56
C GLY A 249 -4.26 20.77 -3.59
N ARG A 250 -3.57 21.92 -3.43
CA ARG A 250 -3.91 22.94 -2.44
C ARG A 250 -5.37 23.42 -2.53
N ARG A 251 -5.89 23.54 -3.74
CA ARG A 251 -7.27 23.93 -4.03
C ARG A 251 -8.33 22.96 -3.49
N ASN A 252 -7.92 21.68 -3.22
CA ASN A 252 -8.80 20.59 -2.80
C ASN A 252 -8.74 20.30 -1.30
N TRP A 253 -7.79 20.87 -0.55
CA TRP A 253 -7.57 20.52 0.86
C TRP A 253 -8.81 20.64 1.74
N HIS A 254 -9.71 21.60 1.44
CA HIS A 254 -10.97 21.80 2.16
C HIS A 254 -11.96 20.64 2.02
N ARG A 255 -11.83 19.82 0.95
CA ARG A 255 -12.75 18.70 0.64
C ARG A 255 -12.64 17.54 1.62
N ILE A 256 -11.52 17.44 2.36
CA ILE A 256 -11.31 16.32 3.30
C ILE A 256 -12.40 16.25 4.39
N GLU A 257 -12.97 17.39 4.76
CA GLU A 257 -14.06 17.45 5.73
C GLU A 257 -15.33 16.77 5.25
N SER A 258 -15.66 16.95 3.98
CA SER A 258 -16.79 16.27 3.34
C SER A 258 -16.54 14.76 3.25
N CYS A 259 -15.29 14.34 2.93
CA CYS A 259 -14.91 12.92 2.95
C CYS A 259 -15.14 12.30 4.33
N PHE A 260 -14.72 12.97 5.40
CA PHE A 260 -14.95 12.48 6.77
C PHE A 260 -16.45 12.32 7.06
N ARG A 261 -17.29 13.34 6.74
CA ARG A 261 -18.74 13.25 6.96
C ARG A 261 -19.36 12.05 6.22
N LYS A 262 -18.97 11.79 4.97
CA LYS A 262 -19.46 10.64 4.19
C LYS A 262 -19.08 9.31 4.83
N ILE A 263 -17.81 9.15 5.21
CA ILE A 263 -17.30 7.94 5.87
C ILE A 263 -18.01 7.72 7.21
N GLU A 264 -18.10 8.74 8.05
CA GLU A 264 -18.71 8.67 9.38
C GLU A 264 -20.21 8.39 9.31
N ALA A 265 -20.91 8.97 8.33
CA ALA A 265 -22.32 8.68 8.08
C ALA A 265 -22.54 7.22 7.64
N ALA A 266 -21.66 6.66 6.80
CA ALA A 266 -21.73 5.25 6.40
C ALA A 266 -21.40 4.32 7.58
N ARG A 267 -20.39 4.64 8.38
CA ARG A 267 -20.07 3.90 9.60
C ARG A 267 -21.21 3.92 10.62
N SER A 268 -21.91 5.04 10.79
CA SER A 268 -23.08 5.14 11.69
C SER A 268 -24.26 4.26 11.24
N ARG A 269 -24.33 3.88 9.96
CA ARG A 269 -25.28 2.89 9.44
C ARG A 269 -24.82 1.44 9.63
N GLY A 270 -23.68 1.21 10.27
CA GLY A 270 -23.14 -0.13 10.56
C GLY A 270 -22.16 -0.67 9.52
N MET A 271 -21.76 0.13 8.52
CA MET A 271 -20.75 -0.31 7.55
C MET A 271 -19.36 -0.41 8.19
N ASP A 272 -18.63 -1.48 7.93
CA ASP A 272 -17.24 -1.62 8.31
C ASP A 272 -16.34 -0.90 7.29
N ILE A 273 -16.01 0.35 7.59
CA ILE A 273 -15.15 1.21 6.77
C ILE A 273 -13.95 1.66 7.56
N HIS A 274 -12.76 1.39 7.02
CA HIS A 274 -11.49 1.95 7.48
C HIS A 274 -10.78 2.65 6.33
N CYS A 275 -9.76 3.44 6.67
CA CYS A 275 -8.81 3.97 5.71
C CYS A 275 -7.39 3.79 6.25
N ASP A 276 -6.40 3.94 5.39
CA ASP A 276 -5.01 4.00 5.81
C ASP A 276 -4.35 5.31 5.39
N ARG A 277 -3.16 5.56 5.97
CA ARG A 277 -2.39 6.74 5.67
C ARG A 277 -0.93 6.62 6.11
N TYR A 278 0.00 7.02 5.24
CA TYR A 278 1.41 7.24 5.58
C TYR A 278 1.64 8.65 6.14
N PRO A 279 2.65 8.83 7.03
CA PRO A 279 2.86 10.08 7.78
C PRO A 279 3.66 11.14 6.98
N TYR A 280 3.36 11.31 5.69
CA TYR A 280 4.06 12.24 4.78
C TYR A 280 3.06 13.04 3.93
N ILE A 281 3.52 14.15 3.37
CA ILE A 281 2.72 15.10 2.57
C ILE A 281 3.04 15.06 1.07
N ALA A 282 3.81 14.06 0.64
CA ALA A 282 4.04 13.74 -0.76
C ALA A 282 3.47 12.35 -1.07
N SER A 283 3.02 12.12 -2.29
CA SER A 283 2.71 10.80 -2.85
C SER A 283 3.83 10.36 -3.81
N ALA A 284 3.85 9.09 -4.17
CA ALA A 284 4.73 8.54 -5.18
C ALA A 284 3.93 7.60 -6.08
N THR A 285 4.07 7.76 -7.38
CA THR A 285 3.48 6.92 -8.43
C THR A 285 4.19 7.19 -9.76
N ASP A 286 3.77 6.52 -10.83
CA ASP A 286 4.29 6.72 -12.17
C ASP A 286 4.02 8.14 -12.68
N LEU A 287 4.94 8.66 -13.49
CA LEU A 287 4.90 10.05 -13.95
C LEU A 287 3.76 10.30 -14.96
N ASP A 288 3.36 9.28 -15.70
CA ASP A 288 2.28 9.30 -16.69
C ASP A 288 0.89 9.55 -16.09
N ILE A 289 0.74 9.45 -14.75
CA ILE A 289 -0.49 9.84 -14.03
C ILE A 289 -0.90 11.30 -14.31
N LEU A 290 0.01 12.13 -14.80
CA LEU A 290 -0.27 13.51 -15.19
C LEU A 290 -0.99 13.62 -16.53
N LEU A 291 -1.04 12.54 -17.32
CA LEU A 291 -1.70 12.50 -18.61
C LEU A 291 -3.21 12.28 -18.44
N PRO A 292 -4.03 12.76 -19.39
CA PRO A 292 -5.45 12.41 -19.45
C PRO A 292 -5.66 10.89 -19.60
N SER A 293 -6.64 10.32 -18.91
CA SER A 293 -6.85 8.86 -18.86
C SER A 293 -7.08 8.18 -20.23
N TRP A 294 -7.62 8.90 -21.21
CA TRP A 294 -7.80 8.36 -22.56
C TRP A 294 -6.47 8.04 -23.27
N THR A 295 -5.34 8.60 -22.80
CA THR A 295 -4.01 8.30 -23.36
C THR A 295 -3.57 6.87 -23.08
N TRP A 296 -4.10 6.23 -22.04
CA TRP A 296 -3.77 4.87 -21.60
C TRP A 296 -4.58 3.77 -22.29
N GLU A 297 -5.61 4.14 -23.08
CA GLU A 297 -6.42 3.17 -23.83
C GLU A 297 -5.56 2.37 -24.81
N GLY A 298 -5.64 1.04 -24.77
CA GLY A 298 -4.82 0.14 -25.59
C GLY A 298 -3.42 -0.15 -25.05
N GLY A 299 -3.07 0.38 -23.86
CA GLY A 299 -1.81 0.06 -23.18
C GLY A 299 -0.61 0.92 -23.60
N SER A 300 0.58 0.53 -23.13
CA SER A 300 1.79 1.36 -23.20
C SER A 300 2.26 1.66 -24.63
N GLU A 301 2.12 0.73 -25.57
CA GLU A 301 2.51 0.97 -26.98
C GLU A 301 1.66 2.07 -27.61
N GLU A 302 0.36 2.02 -27.36
CA GLU A 302 -0.58 3.05 -27.86
C GLU A 302 -0.36 4.39 -27.16
N GLU A 303 -0.02 4.41 -25.90
CA GLU A 303 0.33 5.61 -25.16
C GLU A 303 1.58 6.28 -25.73
N LEU A 304 2.66 5.52 -25.94
CA LEU A 304 3.88 6.00 -26.59
C LEU A 304 3.60 6.50 -28.02
N ARG A 305 2.76 5.80 -28.78
CA ARG A 305 2.35 6.26 -30.12
C ARG A 305 1.63 7.62 -30.04
N ARG A 306 0.70 7.78 -29.09
CA ARG A 306 0.00 9.07 -28.89
C ARG A 306 0.97 10.18 -28.50
N LEU A 307 1.93 9.90 -27.63
CA LEU A 307 2.96 10.85 -27.24
C LEU A 307 3.93 11.20 -28.38
N SER A 308 4.08 10.37 -29.42
CA SER A 308 4.91 10.66 -30.59
C SER A 308 4.23 11.57 -31.61
N GLU A 309 2.88 11.70 -31.61
CA GLU A 309 2.11 12.44 -32.60
C GLU A 309 1.91 13.91 -32.20
N PRO A 310 2.40 14.91 -32.98
CA PRO A 310 2.33 16.33 -32.61
C PRO A 310 0.91 16.86 -32.37
N THR A 311 -0.07 16.39 -33.15
CA THR A 311 -1.48 16.78 -33.01
C THR A 311 -2.09 16.27 -31.72
N ILE A 312 -1.74 15.05 -31.34
CA ILE A 312 -2.20 14.41 -30.09
C ILE A 312 -1.49 15.04 -28.89
N ARG A 313 -0.18 15.28 -28.96
CA ARG A 313 0.55 16.05 -27.92
C ARG A 313 -0.09 17.40 -27.61
N LYS A 314 -0.53 18.12 -28.65
CA LYS A 314 -1.24 19.39 -28.47
C LYS A 314 -2.54 19.19 -27.68
N ARG A 315 -3.35 18.21 -28.03
CA ARG A 315 -4.59 17.89 -27.31
C ARG A 315 -4.29 17.53 -25.84
N ILE A 316 -3.30 16.66 -25.57
CA ILE A 316 -2.91 16.26 -24.23
C ILE A 316 -2.49 17.50 -23.43
N ARG A 317 -1.68 18.40 -24.02
CA ARG A 317 -1.24 19.65 -23.38
C ARG A 317 -2.43 20.53 -22.98
N ASP A 318 -3.42 20.68 -23.84
CA ASP A 318 -4.59 21.52 -23.61
C ASP A 318 -5.48 20.96 -22.46
N GLU A 319 -5.41 19.64 -22.18
CA GLU A 319 -6.15 18.97 -21.13
C GLU A 319 -5.38 18.88 -19.79
N ILE A 320 -4.05 19.03 -19.79
CA ILE A 320 -3.25 19.01 -18.55
C ILE A 320 -3.52 20.27 -17.73
N THR A 321 -4.04 20.07 -16.51
CA THR A 321 -4.37 21.17 -15.58
C THR A 321 -3.28 21.44 -14.53
N LYS A 322 -2.16 20.75 -14.60
CA LYS A 322 -1.04 20.91 -13.67
C LYS A 322 -0.32 22.24 -13.92
N ASP A 323 -0.18 23.06 -12.90
CA ASP A 323 0.47 24.36 -12.92
C ASP A 323 1.70 24.44 -11.98
N ASP A 324 1.75 23.59 -10.96
CA ASP A 324 2.85 23.53 -9.98
C ASP A 324 3.84 22.41 -10.31
N TRP A 325 4.72 22.66 -11.27
CA TRP A 325 5.73 21.70 -11.74
C TRP A 325 6.93 21.57 -10.79
N GLU A 326 7.14 22.51 -9.87
CA GLU A 326 8.12 22.40 -8.80
C GLU A 326 7.77 21.30 -7.81
N SER A 327 6.50 20.99 -7.68
CA SER A 327 5.98 19.95 -6.78
C SER A 327 6.16 18.52 -7.32
N VAL A 328 6.64 18.33 -8.54
CA VAL A 328 6.87 17.02 -9.19
C VAL A 328 8.37 16.75 -9.22
N ILE A 329 8.83 15.75 -8.46
CA ILE A 329 10.25 15.36 -8.38
C ILE A 329 10.40 13.97 -8.98
N ILE A 330 11.27 13.84 -9.98
CA ILE A 330 11.62 12.52 -10.56
C ILE A 330 12.31 11.69 -9.48
N SER A 331 11.76 10.54 -9.16
CA SER A 331 12.30 9.65 -8.12
C SER A 331 13.11 8.49 -8.69
N ARG A 332 12.71 7.98 -9.87
CA ARG A 332 13.39 6.89 -10.54
C ARG A 332 13.20 6.98 -12.05
N VAL A 333 14.23 6.58 -12.78
CA VAL A 333 14.21 6.40 -14.23
C VAL A 333 14.80 5.03 -14.59
N ALA A 334 14.43 4.48 -15.76
CA ALA A 334 14.93 3.21 -16.24
C ALA A 334 16.35 3.30 -16.79
N THR A 335 16.65 4.37 -17.55
CA THR A 335 17.91 4.49 -18.29
C THR A 335 19.03 5.16 -17.50
N GLU A 336 20.27 4.67 -17.68
CA GLU A 336 21.47 5.29 -17.09
C GLU A 336 21.65 6.76 -17.54
N LYS A 337 21.30 7.05 -18.80
CA LYS A 337 21.39 8.40 -19.40
C LYS A 337 20.65 9.45 -18.57
N ASN A 338 19.50 9.08 -18.01
CA ASN A 338 18.62 10.02 -17.31
C ASN A 338 18.71 9.93 -15.78
N ARG A 339 19.57 9.10 -15.18
CA ARG A 339 19.77 9.05 -13.71
C ARG A 339 20.09 10.39 -13.07
N LYS A 340 20.71 11.31 -13.80
CA LYS A 340 20.95 12.68 -13.35
C LYS A 340 19.68 13.50 -13.07
N LEU A 341 18.51 13.02 -13.53
CA LEU A 341 17.21 13.64 -13.30
C LEU A 341 16.64 13.26 -11.93
N GLU A 342 17.08 12.16 -11.35
CA GLU A 342 16.57 11.66 -10.06
C GLU A 342 16.86 12.64 -8.92
N GLY A 343 15.79 12.99 -8.19
CA GLY A 343 15.80 13.97 -7.10
C GLY A 343 15.66 15.42 -7.56
N ARG A 344 15.42 15.66 -8.85
CA ARG A 344 15.20 16.99 -9.40
C ARG A 344 13.71 17.20 -9.71
N ASN A 345 13.24 18.43 -9.57
CA ASN A 345 11.87 18.76 -9.95
C ASN A 345 11.76 19.00 -11.47
N LEU A 346 10.57 18.79 -11.99
CA LEU A 346 10.31 18.83 -13.44
C LEU A 346 10.48 20.24 -14.02
N LYS A 347 10.22 21.31 -13.26
CA LYS A 347 10.41 22.70 -13.70
C LYS A 347 11.89 23.00 -13.96
N ASP A 348 12.79 22.61 -13.05
CA ASP A 348 14.23 22.83 -13.20
C ASP A 348 14.82 22.00 -14.35
N ILE A 349 14.32 20.76 -14.52
CA ILE A 349 14.73 19.91 -15.64
C ILE A 349 14.30 20.53 -16.97
N ALA A 350 13.07 21.05 -17.05
CA ALA A 350 12.55 21.72 -18.24
C ALA A 350 13.37 22.98 -18.59
N ALA A 351 13.71 23.78 -17.58
CA ALA A 351 14.56 24.99 -17.77
C ALA A 351 15.94 24.62 -18.34
N ASP A 352 16.59 23.59 -17.81
CA ASP A 352 17.88 23.11 -18.32
C ASP A 352 17.80 22.62 -19.79
N ARG A 353 16.67 21.96 -20.12
CA ARG A 353 16.38 21.46 -21.46
C ARG A 353 15.91 22.59 -22.42
N ARG A 354 15.60 23.77 -21.90
CA ARG A 354 14.98 24.91 -22.62
C ARG A 354 13.64 24.55 -23.24
N LEU A 355 12.84 23.83 -22.47
CA LEU A 355 11.50 23.35 -22.84
C LEU A 355 10.45 23.90 -21.88
N GLU A 356 9.20 23.94 -22.34
CA GLU A 356 8.06 24.04 -21.42
C GLU A 356 7.94 22.76 -20.57
N PRO A 357 7.49 22.85 -19.30
CA PRO A 357 7.40 21.67 -18.43
C PRO A 357 6.58 20.52 -19.01
N VAL A 358 5.51 20.78 -19.74
CA VAL A 358 4.68 19.75 -20.39
C VAL A 358 5.45 19.04 -21.50
N ASP A 359 6.23 19.76 -22.29
CA ASP A 359 7.08 19.15 -23.33
C ASP A 359 8.18 18.31 -22.72
N CYS A 360 8.77 18.80 -21.63
CA CYS A 360 9.77 18.05 -20.88
C CYS A 360 9.17 16.76 -20.29
N LEU A 361 7.93 16.79 -19.79
CA LEU A 361 7.19 15.61 -19.34
C LEU A 361 7.08 14.58 -20.47
N PHE A 362 6.61 14.98 -21.65
CA PHE A 362 6.45 14.09 -22.80
C PHE A 362 7.79 13.47 -23.23
N ASP A 363 8.85 14.28 -23.29
CA ASP A 363 10.16 13.79 -23.70
C ASP A 363 10.75 12.81 -22.71
N ILE A 364 10.59 13.03 -21.40
CA ILE A 364 11.05 12.10 -20.37
C ILE A 364 10.28 10.78 -20.46
N LEU A 365 8.93 10.81 -20.58
CA LEU A 365 8.12 9.61 -20.74
C LEU A 365 8.49 8.80 -21.98
N MET A 366 8.75 9.47 -23.10
CA MET A 366 9.22 8.83 -24.34
C MET A 366 10.63 8.25 -24.23
N GLU A 367 11.58 8.98 -23.60
CA GLU A 367 12.97 8.56 -23.43
C GLU A 367 13.10 7.33 -22.53
N GLU A 368 12.17 7.17 -21.56
CA GLU A 368 12.17 6.12 -20.54
C GLU A 368 11.11 5.03 -20.81
N GLU A 369 10.47 5.03 -21.97
CA GLU A 369 9.42 4.07 -22.34
C GLU A 369 8.32 3.96 -21.27
N LEU A 370 7.92 5.10 -20.67
CA LEU A 370 6.98 5.28 -19.55
C LEU A 370 7.49 4.79 -18.17
N GLU A 371 8.65 4.17 -18.08
CA GLU A 371 9.22 3.65 -16.81
C GLU A 371 9.84 4.77 -15.96
N VAL A 372 9.01 5.70 -15.49
CA VAL A 372 9.42 6.85 -14.66
C VAL A 372 8.55 6.96 -13.43
N GLU A 373 9.14 6.90 -12.26
CA GLU A 373 8.46 7.19 -11.00
C GLU A 373 8.71 8.63 -10.55
N ALA A 374 7.71 9.27 -9.94
CA ALA A 374 7.82 10.62 -9.41
C ALA A 374 7.17 10.78 -8.02
N LEU A 375 7.65 11.78 -7.29
CA LEU A 375 7.07 12.25 -6.04
C LEU A 375 6.24 13.51 -6.33
N PHE A 376 5.03 13.56 -5.75
CA PHE A 376 4.08 14.65 -5.94
C PHE A 376 3.79 15.33 -4.60
N PHE A 377 4.30 16.55 -4.41
CA PHE A 377 4.07 17.37 -3.23
C PHE A 377 2.77 18.17 -3.40
N GLY A 378 1.70 17.71 -2.82
CA GLY A 378 0.38 18.36 -2.99
C GLY A 378 -0.54 18.23 -1.78
N MET A 379 -0.06 17.71 -0.63
CA MET A 379 -0.90 17.42 0.52
C MET A 379 -0.69 18.39 1.67
N SER A 380 -1.76 18.62 2.46
CA SER A 380 -1.74 19.46 3.65
C SER A 380 -1.24 18.66 4.86
N ARG A 381 -0.34 19.28 5.65
CA ARG A 381 0.07 18.74 6.95
C ARG A 381 -1.10 18.70 7.95
N ASP A 382 -1.95 19.72 7.95
CA ASP A 382 -3.13 19.76 8.80
C ASP A 382 -4.09 18.62 8.47
N ASN A 383 -4.40 18.41 7.19
CA ASN A 383 -5.24 17.29 6.76
C ASN A 383 -4.61 15.94 7.12
N LEU A 384 -3.30 15.78 6.95
CA LEU A 384 -2.59 14.57 7.35
C LEU A 384 -2.80 14.27 8.85
N GLU A 385 -2.58 15.25 9.72
CA GLU A 385 -2.74 15.07 11.17
C GLU A 385 -4.21 14.80 11.54
N ARG A 386 -5.16 15.43 10.86
CA ARG A 386 -6.62 15.19 11.04
C ARG A 386 -7.04 13.79 10.61
N ILE A 387 -6.53 13.29 9.48
CA ILE A 387 -6.78 11.93 8.99
C ILE A 387 -6.23 10.92 10.00
N LEU A 388 -4.98 11.08 10.41
CA LEU A 388 -4.32 10.15 11.34
C LEU A 388 -5.02 10.07 12.71
N LYS A 389 -5.68 11.16 13.16
CA LYS A 389 -6.47 11.20 14.39
C LYS A 389 -7.80 10.46 14.30
N LYS A 390 -8.32 10.17 13.08
CA LYS A 390 -9.60 9.47 12.94
C LYS A 390 -9.49 8.05 13.52
N PRO A 391 -10.48 7.58 14.31
CA PRO A 391 -10.43 6.26 14.96
C PRO A 391 -10.44 5.10 13.96
N TYR A 392 -10.84 5.33 12.73
CA TYR A 392 -10.88 4.36 11.64
C TYR A 392 -9.70 4.47 10.66
N CYS A 393 -8.68 5.26 10.97
CA CYS A 393 -7.51 5.41 10.13
C CYS A 393 -6.35 4.56 10.67
N MET A 394 -5.85 3.64 9.85
CA MET A 394 -4.66 2.83 10.10
C MET A 394 -3.40 3.56 9.63
N ILE A 395 -2.26 3.14 10.13
CA ILE A 395 -0.95 3.57 9.63
C ILE A 395 -0.47 2.54 8.61
N ALA A 396 -0.07 3.01 7.43
CA ALA A 396 0.50 2.16 6.39
C ALA A 396 1.65 2.86 5.69
N SER A 397 2.53 2.11 5.03
CA SER A 397 3.66 2.70 4.33
C SER A 397 3.33 3.09 2.88
N ASP A 398 2.45 2.36 2.23
CA ASP A 398 2.18 2.48 0.78
C ASP A 398 3.49 2.38 -0.03
N ALA A 399 4.34 1.40 0.34
CA ALA A 399 5.67 1.25 -0.22
C ALA A 399 6.07 -0.22 -0.37
N SER A 400 6.94 -0.50 -1.32
CA SER A 400 7.59 -1.81 -1.48
C SER A 400 8.67 -2.03 -0.43
N ALA A 401 9.02 -3.29 -0.15
CA ALA A 401 10.25 -3.61 0.55
C ALA A 401 11.45 -3.24 -0.32
N GLN A 402 12.41 -2.52 0.26
CA GLN A 402 13.63 -2.08 -0.42
C GLN A 402 14.87 -2.31 0.46
N ALA A 403 16.04 -2.15 -0.15
CA ALA A 403 17.34 -2.21 0.53
C ALA A 403 18.22 -1.06 0.01
N ASP A 404 19.27 -0.73 0.75
CA ASP A 404 20.27 0.26 0.37
C ASP A 404 21.42 -0.32 -0.49
N TYR A 405 21.22 -1.54 -0.97
CA TYR A 405 22.17 -2.27 -1.82
C TYR A 405 21.45 -3.12 -2.89
N GLY A 406 22.21 -3.54 -3.91
CA GLY A 406 21.71 -4.40 -4.99
C GLY A 406 20.65 -3.73 -5.88
N LEU A 407 19.79 -4.53 -6.48
CA LEU A 407 18.78 -4.06 -7.43
C LEU A 407 17.76 -3.10 -6.77
N LEU A 408 17.46 -3.30 -5.49
CA LEU A 408 16.47 -2.51 -4.75
C LEU A 408 17.00 -1.19 -4.20
N SER A 409 18.27 -0.83 -4.48
CA SER A 409 18.85 0.48 -4.12
C SER A 409 18.73 1.54 -5.22
N ARG A 410 18.13 1.21 -6.35
CA ARG A 410 18.00 2.12 -7.49
C ARG A 410 17.00 3.25 -7.20
N GLY A 411 17.28 4.44 -7.74
CA GLY A 411 16.42 5.60 -7.61
C GLY A 411 16.54 6.32 -6.27
N LYS A 412 15.62 7.24 -6.04
CA LYS A 412 15.45 7.99 -4.78
C LYS A 412 14.03 7.80 -4.27
N PRO A 413 13.75 6.65 -3.64
CA PRO A 413 12.40 6.30 -3.24
C PRO A 413 11.84 7.27 -2.21
N HIS A 414 10.52 7.32 -2.14
CA HIS A 414 9.82 8.14 -1.14
C HIS A 414 10.26 7.73 0.29
N PRO A 415 10.52 8.69 1.21
CA PRO A 415 10.94 8.37 2.58
C PRO A 415 9.99 7.48 3.36
N ARG A 416 8.73 7.30 2.91
CA ARG A 416 7.77 6.36 3.50
C ARG A 416 8.26 4.91 3.46
N THR A 417 9.13 4.58 2.52
CA THR A 417 9.74 3.25 2.35
C THR A 417 10.57 2.83 3.57
N PHE A 418 11.30 3.78 4.18
CA PHE A 418 12.24 3.49 5.26
C PHE A 418 11.83 4.09 6.62
N GLY A 419 10.81 4.96 6.66
CA GLY A 419 10.58 5.76 7.86
C GLY A 419 9.13 5.92 8.30
N THR A 420 8.17 5.18 7.78
CA THR A 420 6.74 5.34 8.12
C THR A 420 6.48 5.10 9.60
N PHE A 421 6.79 3.93 10.10
CA PHE A 421 6.50 3.51 11.48
C PHE A 421 7.35 4.26 12.51
N PRO A 422 8.68 4.38 12.33
CA PRO A 422 9.51 5.19 13.23
C PRO A 422 9.09 6.66 13.29
N ARG A 423 8.67 7.25 12.16
CA ARG A 423 8.16 8.62 12.12
C ARG A 423 6.90 8.81 12.95
N VAL A 424 5.99 7.83 12.94
CA VAL A 424 4.79 7.87 13.79
C VAL A 424 5.18 7.82 15.25
N LEU A 425 5.91 6.79 15.68
CA LEU A 425 6.34 6.61 17.06
C LEU A 425 7.22 7.75 17.55
N GLY A 426 8.18 8.15 16.74
CA GLY A 426 9.15 9.18 17.09
C GLY A 426 8.57 10.59 16.99
N LYS A 427 8.14 11.02 15.82
CA LYS A 427 7.79 12.41 15.56
C LYS A 427 6.35 12.76 15.94
N LEU A 428 5.37 11.94 15.52
CA LEU A 428 3.96 12.29 15.72
C LEU A 428 3.51 12.08 17.16
N VAL A 429 3.95 10.98 17.80
CA VAL A 429 3.64 10.73 19.21
C VAL A 429 4.31 11.79 20.10
N ARG A 430 5.60 12.12 19.91
CA ARG A 430 6.27 13.17 20.72
C ARG A 430 5.68 14.58 20.53
N ARG A 431 5.03 14.84 19.38
CA ARG A 431 4.30 16.11 19.15
C ARG A 431 2.86 16.09 19.69
N GLY A 432 2.42 14.99 20.30
CA GLY A 432 1.06 14.84 20.81
C GLY A 432 -0.01 14.74 19.71
N VAL A 433 0.35 14.37 18.49
CA VAL A 433 -0.62 14.14 17.40
C VAL A 433 -1.45 12.90 17.70
N LEU A 434 -0.80 11.84 18.20
CA LEU A 434 -1.41 10.58 18.65
C LEU A 434 -0.85 10.18 20.02
N PRO A 435 -1.68 9.64 20.93
CA PRO A 435 -1.19 8.85 22.08
C PRO A 435 -0.40 7.64 21.57
N LEU A 436 0.58 7.18 22.35
CA LEU A 436 1.45 6.07 21.95
C LEU A 436 0.65 4.77 21.78
N GLU A 437 -0.23 4.47 22.72
CA GLU A 437 -1.07 3.27 22.71
C GLU A 437 -1.99 3.25 21.49
N ALA A 438 -2.60 4.39 21.15
CA ALA A 438 -3.41 4.54 19.95
C ALA A 438 -2.57 4.39 18.65
N ALA A 439 -1.33 4.91 18.64
CA ALA A 439 -0.44 4.75 17.49
C ALA A 439 -0.07 3.27 17.28
N VAL A 440 0.25 2.54 18.34
CA VAL A 440 0.53 1.09 18.26
C VAL A 440 -0.70 0.34 17.79
N TYR A 441 -1.89 0.58 18.37
CA TYR A 441 -3.13 -0.07 17.93
C TYR A 441 -3.42 0.11 16.42
N LYS A 442 -3.21 1.33 15.89
CA LYS A 442 -3.38 1.66 14.46
C LYS A 442 -2.38 0.93 13.54
N MET A 443 -1.32 0.38 14.09
CA MET A 443 -0.28 -0.36 13.39
C MET A 443 -0.32 -1.87 13.67
N THR A 444 -1.18 -2.34 14.58
CA THR A 444 -1.19 -3.73 15.07
C THR A 444 -2.60 -4.30 15.17
N GLY A 445 -3.33 -4.08 16.26
CA GLY A 445 -4.67 -4.62 16.52
C GLY A 445 -5.70 -4.20 15.47
N MET A 446 -5.75 -2.93 15.10
CA MET A 446 -6.72 -2.44 14.13
C MET A 446 -6.59 -3.10 12.75
N PRO A 447 -5.40 -3.19 12.10
CA PRO A 447 -5.26 -3.96 10.88
C PRO A 447 -5.47 -5.46 11.06
N ALA A 448 -5.11 -6.03 12.22
CA ALA A 448 -5.40 -7.44 12.52
C ALA A 448 -6.91 -7.73 12.57
N GLU A 449 -7.68 -6.90 13.25
CA GLU A 449 -9.14 -6.97 13.30
C GLU A 449 -9.76 -6.87 11.90
N LYS A 450 -9.30 -5.91 11.09
CA LYS A 450 -9.76 -5.71 9.70
C LYS A 450 -9.53 -6.94 8.83
N LEU A 451 -8.40 -7.61 9.02
CA LEU A 451 -8.01 -8.80 8.25
C LEU A 451 -8.56 -10.10 8.86
N GLY A 452 -9.23 -10.05 10.02
CA GLY A 452 -9.73 -11.22 10.73
C GLY A 452 -8.62 -12.12 11.29
N LEU A 453 -7.44 -11.56 11.61
CA LEU A 453 -6.34 -12.28 12.22
C LEU A 453 -6.62 -12.51 13.71
N LYS A 454 -6.53 -13.75 14.16
CA LYS A 454 -6.85 -14.10 15.54
C LYS A 454 -5.64 -14.24 16.44
N ASP A 455 -4.48 -14.46 15.86
CA ASP A 455 -3.23 -14.81 16.54
C ASP A 455 -2.13 -13.77 16.39
N ARG A 456 -2.39 -12.62 15.78
CA ARG A 456 -1.40 -11.56 15.49
C ARG A 456 -1.94 -10.17 15.80
N GLY A 457 -1.03 -9.19 15.92
CA GLY A 457 -1.37 -7.80 16.19
C GLY A 457 -1.71 -7.50 17.65
N VAL A 458 -1.61 -8.50 18.53
CA VAL A 458 -1.88 -8.38 19.97
C VAL A 458 -0.83 -9.15 20.79
N ILE A 459 -0.56 -8.69 22.02
CA ILE A 459 0.24 -9.43 23.00
C ILE A 459 -0.72 -10.11 23.97
N ARG A 460 -0.93 -11.41 23.76
CA ARG A 460 -1.70 -12.28 24.66
C ARG A 460 -1.17 -13.70 24.59
N GLU A 461 -1.43 -14.50 25.61
CA GLU A 461 -1.06 -15.91 25.61
C GLU A 461 -1.77 -16.66 24.48
N GLY A 462 -1.02 -17.53 23.79
CA GLY A 462 -1.45 -18.25 22.60
C GLY A 462 -1.28 -17.49 21.28
N ALA A 463 -0.90 -16.21 21.30
CA ALA A 463 -0.61 -15.45 20.08
C ALA A 463 0.82 -15.74 19.56
N ALA A 464 1.02 -15.57 18.25
CA ALA A 464 2.34 -15.63 17.65
C ALA A 464 3.26 -14.55 18.23
N ALA A 465 4.51 -14.92 18.48
CA ALA A 465 5.50 -14.02 19.04
C ALA A 465 6.12 -13.08 17.99
N ASP A 466 5.29 -12.52 17.12
CA ASP A 466 5.66 -11.41 16.23
C ASP A 466 5.71 -10.13 17.07
N LEU A 467 6.90 -9.75 17.52
CA LEU A 467 7.08 -8.73 18.54
C LEU A 467 8.09 -7.66 18.11
N VAL A 468 7.90 -6.45 18.60
CA VAL A 468 8.82 -5.32 18.43
C VAL A 468 9.21 -4.75 19.78
N ILE A 469 10.53 -4.61 20.01
CA ILE A 469 11.09 -3.91 21.15
C ILE A 469 11.69 -2.61 20.66
N PHE A 470 11.29 -1.49 21.25
CA PHE A 470 11.81 -0.19 20.86
C PHE A 470 11.99 0.79 22.04
N ASN A 471 12.84 1.79 21.84
CA ASN A 471 13.01 2.90 22.78
C ASN A 471 12.30 4.14 22.24
N GLN A 472 11.18 4.53 22.87
CA GLN A 472 10.37 5.68 22.44
C GLN A 472 11.14 7.00 22.37
N ALA A 473 12.11 7.21 23.26
CA ALA A 473 12.90 8.43 23.30
C ALA A 473 13.93 8.50 22.16
N LYS A 474 14.40 7.34 21.66
CA LYS A 474 15.46 7.23 20.67
C LYS A 474 14.93 6.98 19.25
N VAL A 475 13.71 6.47 19.09
CA VAL A 475 13.13 6.19 17.76
C VAL A 475 12.97 7.50 16.97
N LYS A 476 13.44 7.52 15.71
CA LYS A 476 13.50 8.74 14.87
C LYS A 476 12.78 8.54 13.55
#